data_7dd34f91e62858f68faa2a5592d18d74
#
_entry.id   7dd34f91e62858f68faa2a5592d18d74
#
_cell.length_a   1.000
_cell.length_b   1.000
_cell.length_c   1.000
_cell.angle_alpha   90.00
_cell.angle_beta   90.00
_cell.angle_gamma   90.00
#
_symmetry.space_group_name_H-M   'P 1'
#
loop_
_entity.id
_entity.type
_entity.pdbx_description
1 polymer ?
#
loop_
_entity_poly.entity_id
_entity_poly.type
_entity_poly.pdbx_seq_one_letter_code
_entity_poly.pdbx_strand_id
1 'polypeptide(L)'
;MNILSIQSHVAFGHVGNDAAVFPMQRLGVEVWPIHTVQFSNHTGYGSWKGRVYDGPSIDELMDGISDRGVLPTCDGVLSGYMGSPEIGQAILGAVRRVRAANPAALYCCDPVLGDVGRGIFVRPGIPEFMQDHAVRAADIITPNHFELDHLAGGGTATACTSETVEQVKAAITTAHGLGPRVVLVTSVVTKETPAGAVDLLVGEAGRFWRVRTPRLAASVNGAGDAIAALFFVHYLRTKLAGAALAAAASSVYGLLKRTQDAGSREILLVAAQEEFVTPSERFEVAEV
;
A
#
# COMPACT_ATOMS: atom_id res chain seq x y z
N MET A 1 -11.61 14.82 5.66
CA MET A 1 -11.31 13.39 5.42
C MET A 1 -10.35 12.95 6.50
N ASN A 2 -10.70 11.87 7.19
CA ASN A 2 -9.93 11.33 8.31
C ASN A 2 -9.60 9.87 8.02
N ILE A 3 -8.35 9.47 8.16
CA ILE A 3 -7.88 8.11 7.89
C ILE A 3 -7.16 7.57 9.13
N LEU A 4 -7.56 6.37 9.57
CA LEU A 4 -6.83 5.58 10.55
C LEU A 4 -5.76 4.78 9.81
N SER A 5 -4.48 5.01 10.11
CA SER A 5 -3.35 4.31 9.46
C SER A 5 -2.65 3.40 10.46
N ILE A 6 -2.72 2.09 10.24
CA ILE A 6 -2.14 1.08 11.14
C ILE A 6 -1.01 0.35 10.41
N GLN A 7 0.22 0.80 10.59
CA GLN A 7 1.41 0.34 9.86
C GLN A 7 2.67 0.38 10.73
N SER A 8 3.77 -0.13 10.20
CA SER A 8 5.09 -0.01 10.83
C SER A 8 5.54 1.45 10.97
N HIS A 9 6.50 1.68 11.88
CA HIS A 9 7.13 2.99 12.06
C HIS A 9 8.62 2.82 12.33
N VAL A 10 9.43 3.71 11.76
CA VAL A 10 10.88 3.75 11.95
C VAL A 10 11.32 5.15 12.37
N ALA A 11 12.39 5.25 13.17
CA ALA A 11 12.92 6.54 13.59
C ALA A 11 13.80 7.17 12.50
N PHE A 12 14.45 6.35 11.67
CA PHE A 12 15.28 6.78 10.56
C PHE A 12 14.85 6.08 9.27
N GLY A 13 14.67 6.85 8.21
CA GLY A 13 14.14 6.41 6.92
C GLY A 13 12.62 6.54 6.85
N HIS A 14 12.04 6.05 5.75
CA HIS A 14 10.62 6.23 5.45
C HIS A 14 10.01 4.92 4.95
N VAL A 15 9.32 4.21 5.83
CA VAL A 15 8.49 3.03 5.52
C VAL A 15 7.24 3.04 6.39
N GLY A 16 6.21 2.32 6.01
CA GLY A 16 4.97 2.23 6.77
C GLY A 16 4.36 3.62 7.02
N ASN A 17 4.03 3.94 8.27
CA ASN A 17 3.46 5.24 8.64
C ASN A 17 4.39 6.41 8.31
N ASP A 18 5.72 6.25 8.35
CA ASP A 18 6.65 7.33 7.97
C ASP A 18 6.63 7.65 6.48
N ALA A 19 6.24 6.69 5.65
CA ALA A 19 6.09 6.89 4.22
C ALA A 19 4.65 7.26 3.82
N ALA A 20 3.64 6.89 4.61
CA ALA A 20 2.23 7.06 4.28
C ALA A 20 1.62 8.34 4.88
N VAL A 21 1.92 8.67 6.15
CA VAL A 21 1.22 9.72 6.90
C VAL A 21 1.51 11.10 6.31
N PHE A 22 2.76 11.44 6.12
CA PHE A 22 3.14 12.76 5.64
C PHE A 22 2.56 13.10 4.24
N PRO A 23 2.62 12.22 3.23
CA PRO A 23 1.96 12.47 1.94
C PRO A 23 0.45 12.69 2.06
N MET A 24 -0.24 11.92 2.90
CA MET A 24 -1.68 12.12 3.15
C MET A 24 -1.95 13.46 3.81
N GLN A 25 -1.17 13.84 4.83
CA GLN A 25 -1.30 15.14 5.50
C GLN A 25 -1.00 16.29 4.54
N ARG A 26 0.01 16.16 3.67
CA ARG A 26 0.34 17.17 2.65
C ARG A 26 -0.81 17.37 1.65
N LEU A 27 -1.64 16.36 1.45
CA LEU A 27 -2.90 16.43 0.70
C LEU A 27 -4.08 16.94 1.53
N GLY A 28 -3.89 17.38 2.78
CA GLY A 28 -4.96 17.92 3.64
C GLY A 28 -5.86 16.85 4.25
N VAL A 29 -5.34 15.64 4.47
CA VAL A 29 -6.02 14.55 5.16
C VAL A 29 -5.61 14.55 6.64
N GLU A 30 -6.55 14.45 7.55
CA GLU A 30 -6.28 14.16 8.95
C GLU A 30 -5.98 12.67 9.11
N VAL A 31 -4.82 12.33 9.68
CA VAL A 31 -4.38 10.94 9.82
C VAL A 31 -4.17 10.59 11.28
N TRP A 32 -4.73 9.45 11.70
CA TRP A 32 -4.54 8.90 13.03
C TRP A 32 -3.62 7.68 12.94
N PRO A 33 -2.29 7.82 13.18
CA PRO A 33 -1.37 6.71 13.03
C PRO A 33 -1.33 5.84 14.29
N ILE A 34 -1.48 4.53 14.10
CA ILE A 34 -1.14 3.49 15.07
C ILE A 34 0.04 2.70 14.53
N HIS A 35 1.05 2.46 15.36
CA HIS A 35 2.26 1.77 14.93
C HIS A 35 2.20 0.29 15.30
N THR A 36 2.47 -0.59 14.34
CA THR A 36 2.61 -2.05 14.56
C THR A 36 3.99 -2.41 15.10
N VAL A 37 4.99 -1.61 14.76
CA VAL A 37 6.36 -1.70 15.25
C VAL A 37 6.94 -0.29 15.43
N GLN A 38 7.92 -0.17 16.34
CA GLN A 38 8.77 1.01 16.47
C GLN A 38 10.22 0.55 16.33
N PHE A 39 10.83 0.77 15.18
CA PHE A 39 12.21 0.41 14.92
C PHE A 39 13.11 1.63 14.74
N SER A 40 14.42 1.46 14.94
CA SER A 40 15.41 2.50 14.67
C SER A 40 15.49 2.87 13.18
N ASN A 41 15.34 1.89 12.30
CA ASN A 41 15.41 1.97 10.85
C ASN A 41 14.72 0.77 10.23
N HIS A 42 14.44 0.80 8.94
CA HIS A 42 13.82 -0.34 8.26
C HIS A 42 14.79 -1.53 8.11
N THR A 43 14.21 -2.73 7.95
CA THR A 43 14.96 -4.00 7.92
C THR A 43 15.90 -4.14 6.73
N GLY A 44 15.74 -3.35 5.68
CA GLY A 44 16.62 -3.29 4.52
C GLY A 44 18.08 -2.88 4.82
N TYR A 45 18.36 -2.36 6.02
CA TYR A 45 19.73 -2.12 6.51
C TYR A 45 20.43 -3.37 7.05
N GLY A 46 19.71 -4.51 7.13
CA GLY A 46 20.26 -5.79 7.65
C GLY A 46 20.25 -5.89 9.18
N SER A 47 20.25 -4.78 9.90
CA SER A 47 20.14 -4.74 11.36
C SER A 47 19.29 -3.55 11.81
N TRP A 48 18.56 -3.72 12.90
CA TRP A 48 17.72 -2.70 13.52
C TRP A 48 17.54 -2.97 15.00
N LYS A 49 17.09 -1.96 15.73
CA LYS A 49 16.68 -2.05 17.14
C LYS A 49 15.26 -1.52 17.30
N GLY A 50 14.58 -1.96 18.33
CA GLY A 50 13.24 -1.47 18.65
C GLY A 50 12.29 -2.57 19.11
N ARG A 51 10.99 -2.30 19.01
CA ARG A 51 9.93 -3.17 19.52
C ARG A 51 8.92 -3.50 18.42
N VAL A 52 8.39 -4.70 18.47
CA VAL A 52 7.14 -5.08 17.83
C VAL A 52 6.06 -4.95 18.90
N TYR A 53 4.99 -4.24 18.60
CA TYR A 53 3.82 -4.17 19.49
C TYR A 53 3.01 -5.45 19.37
N ASP A 54 2.13 -5.70 20.33
CA ASP A 54 1.20 -6.82 20.32
C ASP A 54 -0.22 -6.36 19.98
N GLY A 55 -1.13 -7.30 19.76
CA GLY A 55 -2.53 -7.01 19.48
C GLY A 55 -3.21 -6.18 20.56
N PRO A 56 -3.09 -6.55 21.85
CA PRO A 56 -3.65 -5.76 22.97
C PRO A 56 -3.21 -4.30 22.98
N SER A 57 -1.96 -3.98 22.62
CA SER A 57 -1.49 -2.59 22.56
C SER A 57 -2.23 -1.78 21.49
N ILE A 58 -2.56 -2.41 20.34
CA ILE A 58 -3.35 -1.77 19.28
C ILE A 58 -4.80 -1.58 19.74
N ASP A 59 -5.37 -2.59 20.41
CA ASP A 59 -6.75 -2.54 20.91
C ASP A 59 -6.91 -1.43 21.97
N GLU A 60 -5.93 -1.25 22.88
CA GLU A 60 -5.90 -0.19 23.88
C GLU A 60 -5.93 1.21 23.24
N LEU A 61 -5.12 1.42 22.19
CA LEU A 61 -5.13 2.69 21.45
C LEU A 61 -6.47 2.91 20.74
N MET A 62 -7.05 1.85 20.19
CA MET A 62 -8.38 1.90 19.56
C MET A 62 -9.47 2.20 20.57
N ASP A 63 -9.37 1.70 21.81
CA ASP A 63 -10.28 2.03 22.89
C ASP A 63 -10.22 3.53 23.20
N GLY A 64 -9.01 4.07 23.39
CA GLY A 64 -8.80 5.49 23.65
C GLY A 64 -9.32 6.40 22.54
N ILE A 65 -9.14 6.02 21.26
CA ILE A 65 -9.70 6.76 20.11
C ILE A 65 -11.23 6.67 20.10
N SER A 66 -11.78 5.50 20.37
CA SER A 66 -13.23 5.26 20.44
C SER A 66 -13.89 6.11 21.53
N ASP A 67 -13.25 6.22 22.69
CA ASP A 67 -13.73 7.04 23.83
C ASP A 67 -13.81 8.53 23.50
N ARG A 68 -13.08 9.00 22.50
CA ARG A 68 -13.20 10.38 21.99
C ARG A 68 -14.41 10.59 21.10
N GLY A 69 -15.13 9.53 20.74
CA GLY A 69 -16.32 9.60 19.90
C GLY A 69 -16.02 10.02 18.44
N VAL A 70 -14.78 9.87 17.98
CA VAL A 70 -14.34 10.33 16.65
C VAL A 70 -14.52 9.31 15.52
N LEU A 71 -14.72 8.03 15.85
CA LEU A 71 -14.85 6.96 14.84
C LEU A 71 -15.92 7.21 13.77
N PRO A 72 -17.09 7.85 14.06
CA PRO A 72 -18.06 8.18 13.01
C PRO A 72 -17.53 9.13 11.92
N THR A 73 -16.42 9.83 12.19
CA THR A 73 -15.78 10.75 11.21
C THR A 73 -14.64 10.10 10.45
N CYS A 74 -14.31 8.83 10.71
CA CYS A 74 -13.25 8.09 10.02
C CYS A 74 -13.74 7.64 8.65
N ASP A 75 -13.14 8.17 7.58
CA ASP A 75 -13.52 7.86 6.19
C ASP A 75 -12.86 6.58 5.68
N GLY A 76 -11.79 6.12 6.34
CA GLY A 76 -11.11 4.90 5.93
C GLY A 76 -10.02 4.42 6.88
N VAL A 77 -9.68 3.15 6.72
CA VAL A 77 -8.55 2.50 7.40
C VAL A 77 -7.53 2.09 6.36
N LEU A 78 -6.26 2.38 6.60
CA LEU A 78 -5.13 1.93 5.80
C LEU A 78 -4.25 1.02 6.66
N SER A 79 -3.94 -0.18 6.17
CA SER A 79 -2.96 -1.06 6.80
C SER A 79 -1.85 -1.46 5.82
N GLY A 80 -0.68 -1.73 6.35
CA GLY A 80 0.47 -2.25 5.62
C GLY A 80 1.14 -3.38 6.39
N TYR A 81 2.47 -3.33 6.55
CA TYR A 81 3.21 -4.36 7.28
C TYR A 81 2.69 -4.55 8.71
N MET A 82 2.25 -5.77 9.02
CA MET A 82 1.59 -6.06 10.30
C MET A 82 2.48 -6.75 11.34
N GLY A 83 3.59 -7.34 10.98
CA GLY A 83 4.55 -7.93 11.92
C GLY A 83 4.18 -9.31 12.48
N SER A 84 2.90 -9.62 12.67
CA SER A 84 2.39 -10.94 13.09
C SER A 84 0.91 -11.11 12.75
N PRO A 85 0.40 -12.37 12.67
CA PRO A 85 -1.03 -12.63 12.50
C PRO A 85 -1.90 -12.07 13.65
N GLU A 86 -1.37 -12.03 14.87
CA GLU A 86 -2.05 -11.45 16.04
C GLU A 86 -2.30 -9.94 15.84
N ILE A 87 -1.29 -9.20 15.39
CA ILE A 87 -1.44 -7.80 15.01
C ILE A 87 -2.47 -7.66 13.89
N GLY A 88 -2.45 -8.57 12.92
CA GLY A 88 -3.45 -8.62 11.85
C GLY A 88 -4.87 -8.74 12.38
N GLN A 89 -5.11 -9.57 13.39
CA GLN A 89 -6.43 -9.70 14.04
C GLN A 89 -6.85 -8.38 14.72
N ALA A 90 -5.94 -7.69 15.41
CA ALA A 90 -6.22 -6.40 16.02
C ALA A 90 -6.54 -5.32 14.95
N ILE A 91 -5.82 -5.30 13.82
CA ILE A 91 -6.13 -4.44 12.66
C ILE A 91 -7.57 -4.70 12.16
N LEU A 92 -7.95 -5.96 11.97
CA LEU A 92 -9.32 -6.31 11.56
C LEU A 92 -10.35 -5.95 12.64
N GLY A 93 -9.96 -6.01 13.92
CA GLY A 93 -10.74 -5.48 15.05
C GLY A 93 -11.02 -3.98 14.88
N ALA A 94 -9.98 -3.19 14.60
CA ALA A 94 -10.08 -1.76 14.35
C ALA A 94 -10.98 -1.45 13.13
N VAL A 95 -10.82 -2.19 12.03
CA VAL A 95 -11.67 -2.06 10.83
C VAL A 95 -13.14 -2.29 11.16
N ARG A 96 -13.46 -3.36 11.92
CA ARG A 96 -14.86 -3.63 12.33
C ARG A 96 -15.43 -2.49 13.17
N ARG A 97 -14.65 -1.93 14.11
CA ARG A 97 -15.08 -0.82 14.97
C ARG A 97 -15.33 0.45 14.17
N VAL A 98 -14.44 0.79 13.24
CA VAL A 98 -14.63 1.95 12.35
C VAL A 98 -15.89 1.75 11.49
N ARG A 99 -16.06 0.59 10.85
CA ARG A 99 -17.25 0.30 10.01
C ARG A 99 -18.55 0.27 10.81
N ALA A 100 -18.51 -0.17 12.06
CA ALA A 100 -19.69 -0.12 12.94
C ALA A 100 -20.11 1.32 13.25
N ALA A 101 -19.15 2.25 13.35
CA ALA A 101 -19.40 3.67 13.61
C ALA A 101 -19.66 4.47 12.32
N ASN A 102 -19.00 4.12 11.21
CA ASN A 102 -19.19 4.70 9.88
C ASN A 102 -19.25 3.58 8.82
N PRO A 103 -20.44 3.10 8.43
CA PRO A 103 -20.57 2.04 7.42
C PRO A 103 -20.05 2.40 6.02
N ALA A 104 -19.82 3.69 5.73
CA ALA A 104 -19.25 4.16 4.47
C ALA A 104 -17.71 4.14 4.45
N ALA A 105 -17.06 3.90 5.59
CA ALA A 105 -15.61 3.84 5.70
C ALA A 105 -15.04 2.66 4.91
N LEU A 106 -13.99 2.92 4.12
CA LEU A 106 -13.32 1.91 3.32
C LEU A 106 -12.09 1.37 4.04
N TYR A 107 -11.77 0.11 3.78
CA TYR A 107 -10.52 -0.50 4.22
C TYR A 107 -9.60 -0.76 3.03
N CYS A 108 -8.44 -0.11 3.04
CA CYS A 108 -7.33 -0.34 2.11
C CYS A 108 -6.26 -1.17 2.81
N CYS A 109 -5.98 -2.35 2.29
CA CYS A 109 -4.93 -3.25 2.78
C CYS A 109 -3.78 -3.28 1.77
N ASP A 110 -2.61 -2.83 2.19
CA ASP A 110 -1.37 -3.10 1.47
C ASP A 110 -0.85 -4.47 1.93
N PRO A 111 -0.93 -5.52 1.07
CA PRO A 111 -0.66 -6.90 1.47
C PRO A 111 0.84 -7.20 1.40
N VAL A 112 1.62 -6.53 2.24
CA VAL A 112 3.08 -6.67 2.27
C VAL A 112 3.48 -8.11 2.58
N LEU A 113 4.00 -8.83 1.58
CA LEU A 113 4.43 -10.22 1.67
C LEU A 113 5.88 -10.41 1.23
N GLY A 114 6.25 -9.85 0.09
CA GLY A 114 7.51 -10.15 -0.57
C GLY A 114 7.76 -9.31 -1.82
N ASP A 115 8.83 -9.67 -2.54
CA ASP A 115 9.19 -8.99 -3.78
C ASP A 115 9.94 -9.93 -4.72
N VAL A 116 9.95 -9.59 -6.00
CA VAL A 116 10.72 -10.31 -7.03
C VAL A 116 12.20 -10.39 -6.62
N GLY A 117 12.78 -11.58 -6.75
CA GLY A 117 14.18 -11.84 -6.41
C GLY A 117 14.46 -12.01 -4.91
N ARG A 118 13.62 -11.45 -4.03
CA ARG A 118 13.72 -11.60 -2.57
C ARG A 118 12.83 -12.71 -2.02
N GLY A 119 11.74 -13.01 -2.72
CA GLY A 119 10.72 -13.94 -2.24
C GLY A 119 9.91 -13.36 -1.07
N ILE A 120 9.21 -14.23 -0.37
CA ILE A 120 8.48 -13.88 0.87
C ILE A 120 9.50 -13.54 1.96
N PHE A 121 9.37 -12.34 2.54
CA PHE A 121 10.27 -11.85 3.62
C PHE A 121 9.53 -11.58 4.94
N VAL A 122 8.23 -11.73 4.96
CA VAL A 122 7.43 -11.63 6.19
C VAL A 122 7.53 -12.91 7.02
N ARG A 123 7.11 -12.83 8.28
CA ARG A 123 7.16 -13.98 9.19
C ARG A 123 6.16 -15.06 8.77
N PRO A 124 6.44 -16.34 9.10
CA PRO A 124 5.49 -17.44 8.91
C PRO A 124 4.11 -17.12 9.51
N GLY A 125 3.04 -17.55 8.84
CA GLY A 125 1.67 -17.30 9.21
C GLY A 125 1.09 -15.97 8.70
N ILE A 126 1.94 -15.01 8.28
CA ILE A 126 1.44 -13.75 7.69
C ILE A 126 0.87 -13.95 6.28
N PRO A 127 1.51 -14.71 5.37
CA PRO A 127 0.93 -14.95 4.05
C PRO A 127 -0.46 -15.59 4.12
N GLU A 128 -0.61 -16.61 4.94
CA GLU A 128 -1.89 -17.29 5.15
C GLU A 128 -2.93 -16.33 5.76
N PHE A 129 -2.53 -15.55 6.77
CA PHE A 129 -3.42 -14.56 7.37
C PHE A 129 -3.85 -13.48 6.37
N MET A 130 -2.94 -12.99 5.52
CA MET A 130 -3.25 -12.04 4.46
C MET A 130 -4.32 -12.61 3.52
N GLN A 131 -4.10 -13.82 3.00
CA GLN A 131 -5.00 -14.45 2.03
C GLN A 131 -6.36 -14.81 2.64
N ASP A 132 -6.37 -15.36 3.85
CA ASP A 132 -7.58 -15.93 4.45
C ASP A 132 -8.43 -14.89 5.19
N HIS A 133 -7.82 -13.76 5.61
CA HIS A 133 -8.50 -12.80 6.47
C HIS A 133 -8.38 -11.35 5.99
N ALA A 134 -7.15 -10.79 5.87
CA ALA A 134 -6.97 -9.35 5.64
C ALA A 134 -7.48 -8.92 4.27
N VAL A 135 -7.07 -9.62 3.20
CA VAL A 135 -7.50 -9.35 1.82
C VAL A 135 -9.02 -9.51 1.69
N ARG A 136 -9.59 -10.56 2.31
CA ARG A 136 -11.04 -10.80 2.27
C ARG A 136 -11.86 -9.70 2.94
N ALA A 137 -11.31 -9.04 3.94
CA ALA A 137 -11.98 -7.95 4.64
C ALA A 137 -11.81 -6.59 3.93
N ALA A 138 -10.85 -6.47 3.00
CA ALA A 138 -10.51 -5.22 2.35
C ALA A 138 -11.48 -4.84 1.23
N ASP A 139 -11.73 -3.53 1.06
CA ASP A 139 -12.38 -2.96 -0.12
C ASP A 139 -11.36 -2.75 -1.25
N ILE A 140 -10.13 -2.42 -0.87
CA ILE A 140 -9.03 -2.08 -1.76
C ILE A 140 -7.80 -2.84 -1.30
N ILE A 141 -7.04 -3.39 -2.24
CA ILE A 141 -5.69 -3.92 -1.98
C ILE A 141 -4.68 -3.33 -2.96
N THR A 142 -3.40 -3.25 -2.52
CA THR A 142 -2.33 -2.61 -3.29
C THR A 142 -1.09 -3.49 -3.48
N PRO A 143 -1.24 -4.78 -3.88
CA PRO A 143 -0.10 -5.67 -4.03
C PRO A 143 0.89 -5.18 -5.09
N ASN A 144 2.16 -5.52 -4.94
CA ASN A 144 3.06 -5.53 -6.08
C ASN A 144 2.78 -6.76 -6.99
N HIS A 145 3.45 -6.84 -8.13
CA HIS A 145 3.22 -7.93 -9.10
C HIS A 145 3.47 -9.33 -8.51
N PHE A 146 4.51 -9.47 -7.69
CA PHE A 146 4.84 -10.74 -7.01
C PHE A 146 3.77 -11.12 -5.98
N GLU A 147 3.32 -10.18 -5.20
CA GLU A 147 2.28 -10.37 -4.17
C GLU A 147 0.92 -10.72 -4.80
N LEU A 148 0.57 -10.06 -5.92
CA LEU A 148 -0.64 -10.39 -6.66
C LEU A 148 -0.64 -11.85 -7.10
N ASP A 149 0.44 -12.31 -7.73
CA ASP A 149 0.54 -13.69 -8.19
C ASP A 149 0.44 -14.68 -7.03
N HIS A 150 1.05 -14.33 -5.88
CA HIS A 150 0.95 -15.17 -4.69
C HIS A 150 -0.49 -15.25 -4.17
N LEU A 151 -1.20 -14.13 -4.08
CA LEU A 151 -2.61 -14.07 -3.66
C LEU A 151 -3.54 -14.80 -4.65
N ALA A 152 -3.21 -14.79 -5.93
CA ALA A 152 -3.97 -15.50 -6.97
C ALA A 152 -3.68 -17.01 -7.02
N GLY A 153 -2.82 -17.53 -6.12
CA GLY A 153 -2.46 -18.96 -6.05
C GLY A 153 -1.43 -19.43 -7.09
N GLY A 154 -0.80 -18.50 -7.82
CA GLY A 154 0.20 -18.77 -8.84
C GLY A 154 1.65 -18.49 -8.43
N GLY A 155 1.89 -18.04 -7.20
CA GLY A 155 3.19 -17.56 -6.76
C GLY A 155 4.28 -18.63 -6.78
N THR A 156 5.47 -18.27 -7.26
CA THR A 156 6.70 -19.03 -7.11
C THR A 156 7.52 -18.49 -5.92
N ALA A 157 8.65 -19.14 -5.61
CA ALA A 157 9.50 -18.72 -4.49
C ALA A 157 10.06 -17.29 -4.67
N THR A 158 10.37 -16.85 -5.89
CA THR A 158 11.12 -15.59 -6.12
C THR A 158 10.75 -14.83 -7.41
N ALA A 159 9.80 -15.33 -8.22
CA ALA A 159 9.48 -14.73 -9.51
C ALA A 159 7.97 -14.60 -9.71
N CYS A 160 7.57 -13.63 -10.55
CA CYS A 160 6.20 -13.54 -11.03
C CYS A 160 5.88 -14.68 -11.99
N THR A 161 4.62 -15.09 -12.00
CA THR A 161 4.07 -16.11 -12.92
C THR A 161 3.21 -15.50 -14.01
N SER A 162 2.65 -14.32 -13.78
CA SER A 162 1.90 -13.56 -14.78
C SER A 162 2.88 -12.84 -15.72
N GLU A 163 3.04 -13.41 -16.93
CA GLU A 163 4.01 -12.90 -17.91
C GLU A 163 3.41 -11.95 -18.94
N THR A 164 2.08 -11.85 -19.02
CA THR A 164 1.36 -10.99 -19.97
C THR A 164 0.35 -10.11 -19.24
N VAL A 165 -0.06 -9.00 -19.85
CA VAL A 165 -1.09 -8.11 -19.28
C VAL A 165 -2.39 -8.86 -19.03
N GLU A 166 -2.79 -9.75 -19.93
CA GLU A 166 -4.00 -10.55 -19.76
C GLU A 166 -3.90 -11.51 -18.56
N GLN A 167 -2.72 -12.08 -18.29
CA GLN A 167 -2.52 -12.92 -17.12
C GLN A 167 -2.57 -12.07 -15.82
N VAL A 168 -2.01 -10.86 -15.81
CA VAL A 168 -2.14 -9.93 -14.68
C VAL A 168 -3.62 -9.57 -14.45
N LYS A 169 -4.40 -9.29 -15.50
CA LYS A 169 -5.85 -9.04 -15.40
C LYS A 169 -6.60 -10.25 -14.85
N ALA A 170 -6.23 -11.46 -15.25
CA ALA A 170 -6.80 -12.69 -14.70
C ALA A 170 -6.46 -12.86 -13.21
N ALA A 171 -5.23 -12.57 -12.80
CA ALA A 171 -4.82 -12.58 -11.39
C ALA A 171 -5.57 -11.52 -10.57
N ILE A 172 -5.76 -10.31 -11.10
CA ILE A 172 -6.61 -9.28 -10.49
C ILE A 172 -8.05 -9.79 -10.32
N THR A 173 -8.61 -10.44 -11.35
CA THR A 173 -9.97 -11.01 -11.29
C THR A 173 -10.06 -12.10 -10.21
N THR A 174 -9.02 -12.93 -10.08
CA THR A 174 -8.94 -13.93 -8.99
C THR A 174 -8.91 -13.25 -7.63
N ALA A 175 -8.12 -12.18 -7.47
CA ALA A 175 -8.07 -11.41 -6.24
C ALA A 175 -9.40 -10.73 -5.90
N HIS A 176 -10.17 -10.24 -6.88
CA HIS A 176 -11.55 -9.78 -6.68
C HIS A 176 -12.45 -10.87 -6.10
N GLY A 177 -12.26 -12.11 -6.51
CA GLY A 177 -12.98 -13.28 -5.95
C GLY A 177 -12.69 -13.54 -4.47
N LEU A 178 -11.60 -12.98 -3.91
CA LEU A 178 -11.29 -13.06 -2.49
C LEU A 178 -12.08 -12.03 -1.64
N GLY A 179 -12.50 -10.90 -2.22
CA GLY A 179 -13.25 -9.88 -1.50
C GLY A 179 -13.09 -8.43 -1.99
N PRO A 180 -11.86 -7.95 -2.27
CA PRO A 180 -11.65 -6.55 -2.61
C PRO A 180 -12.29 -6.18 -3.96
N ARG A 181 -12.97 -5.05 -3.99
CA ARG A 181 -13.58 -4.51 -5.22
C ARG A 181 -12.61 -3.69 -6.07
N VAL A 182 -11.51 -3.23 -5.50
CA VAL A 182 -10.45 -2.49 -6.19
C VAL A 182 -9.11 -3.17 -5.91
N VAL A 183 -8.37 -3.47 -6.96
CA VAL A 183 -7.03 -4.08 -6.87
C VAL A 183 -6.06 -3.22 -7.66
N LEU A 184 -5.20 -2.47 -6.95
CA LEU A 184 -4.06 -1.77 -7.55
C LEU A 184 -2.84 -2.68 -7.54
N VAL A 185 -2.24 -2.91 -8.69
CA VAL A 185 -1.00 -3.70 -8.82
C VAL A 185 0.14 -2.79 -9.21
N THR A 186 1.20 -2.80 -8.40
CA THR A 186 2.40 -2.00 -8.63
C THR A 186 3.55 -2.84 -9.20
N SER A 187 4.56 -2.19 -9.75
CA SER A 187 5.80 -2.82 -10.23
C SER A 187 5.58 -3.92 -11.28
N VAL A 188 4.56 -3.76 -12.12
CA VAL A 188 4.22 -4.75 -13.14
C VAL A 188 5.22 -4.68 -14.29
N VAL A 189 5.84 -5.83 -14.59
CA VAL A 189 6.71 -6.02 -15.76
C VAL A 189 6.27 -7.29 -16.46
N THR A 190 5.79 -7.15 -17.68
CA THR A 190 5.32 -8.24 -18.55
C THR A 190 6.11 -8.28 -19.86
N LYS A 191 5.84 -9.25 -20.72
CA LYS A 191 6.43 -9.32 -22.07
C LYS A 191 6.06 -8.12 -22.95
N GLU A 192 4.93 -7.46 -22.66
CA GLU A 192 4.46 -6.26 -23.36
C GLU A 192 4.99 -4.95 -22.75
N THR A 193 5.67 -5.02 -21.61
CA THR A 193 6.28 -3.85 -20.97
C THR A 193 7.60 -3.53 -21.67
N PRO A 194 7.75 -2.36 -22.33
CA PRO A 194 8.99 -1.99 -23.00
C PRO A 194 10.20 -1.99 -22.06
N ALA A 195 11.38 -2.30 -22.61
CA ALA A 195 12.61 -2.16 -21.85
C ALA A 195 12.74 -0.72 -21.29
N GLY A 196 13.08 -0.59 -20.02
CA GLY A 196 13.18 0.71 -19.33
C GLY A 196 11.85 1.31 -18.90
N ALA A 197 10.75 0.56 -18.94
CA ALA A 197 9.45 0.96 -18.38
C ALA A 197 9.01 0.05 -17.23
N VAL A 198 8.00 0.51 -16.51
CA VAL A 198 7.26 -0.26 -15.52
C VAL A 198 5.78 0.14 -15.60
N ASP A 199 4.91 -0.83 -15.45
CA ASP A 199 3.47 -0.62 -15.47
C ASP A 199 2.88 -0.68 -14.06
N LEU A 200 1.80 0.06 -13.87
CA LEU A 200 0.88 -0.08 -12.74
C LEU A 200 -0.50 -0.34 -13.33
N LEU A 201 -1.21 -1.32 -12.78
CA LEU A 201 -2.55 -1.68 -13.21
C LEU A 201 -3.54 -1.52 -12.06
N VAL A 202 -4.77 -1.12 -12.38
CA VAL A 202 -5.86 -1.19 -11.42
C VAL A 202 -7.08 -1.85 -12.06
N GLY A 203 -7.71 -2.77 -11.32
CA GLY A 203 -8.98 -3.39 -11.68
C GLY A 203 -10.10 -2.94 -10.76
N GLU A 204 -11.26 -2.61 -11.34
CA GLU A 204 -12.51 -2.32 -10.63
C GLU A 204 -13.71 -2.65 -11.52
N ALA A 205 -14.68 -3.39 -11.00
CA ALA A 205 -15.94 -3.72 -11.68
C ALA A 205 -15.77 -4.31 -13.10
N GLY A 206 -14.77 -5.18 -13.30
CA GLY A 206 -14.48 -5.83 -14.57
C GLY A 206 -13.79 -4.94 -15.61
N ARG A 207 -13.43 -3.72 -15.24
CA ARG A 207 -12.64 -2.80 -16.07
C ARG A 207 -11.23 -2.72 -15.53
N PHE A 208 -10.27 -2.47 -16.42
CA PHE A 208 -8.85 -2.39 -16.09
C PHE A 208 -8.22 -1.15 -16.69
N TRP A 209 -7.38 -0.49 -15.90
CA TRP A 209 -6.63 0.67 -16.33
C TRP A 209 -5.16 0.47 -16.06
N ARG A 210 -4.33 1.05 -16.89
CA ARG A 210 -2.88 1.00 -16.80
C ARG A 210 -2.29 2.41 -16.84
N VAL A 211 -1.31 2.65 -16.00
CA VAL A 211 -0.32 3.73 -16.15
C VAL A 211 1.03 3.11 -16.42
N ARG A 212 1.76 3.63 -17.38
CA ARG A 212 3.14 3.24 -17.69
C ARG A 212 4.08 4.39 -17.39
N THR A 213 5.13 4.12 -16.63
CA THR A 213 6.17 5.11 -16.28
C THR A 213 7.54 4.61 -16.75
N PRO A 214 8.51 5.50 -16.96
CA PRO A 214 9.90 5.10 -17.05
C PRO A 214 10.33 4.33 -15.80
N ARG A 215 11.13 3.28 -15.96
CA ARG A 215 11.72 2.55 -14.85
C ARG A 215 12.92 3.33 -14.32
N LEU A 216 12.86 3.72 -13.07
CA LEU A 216 13.96 4.38 -12.37
C LEU A 216 14.93 3.34 -11.79
N ALA A 217 16.22 3.68 -11.74
CA ALA A 217 17.24 2.83 -11.14
C ALA A 217 17.24 2.88 -9.61
N ALA A 218 16.48 3.79 -9.01
CA ALA A 218 16.36 3.91 -7.56
C ALA A 218 15.74 2.64 -6.97
N SER A 219 16.47 2.01 -6.04
CA SER A 219 15.97 0.89 -5.23
C SER A 219 15.88 1.38 -3.79
N VAL A 220 14.71 1.85 -3.40
CA VAL A 220 14.44 2.43 -2.09
C VAL A 220 13.23 1.75 -1.45
N ASN A 221 13.20 1.72 -0.11
CA ASN A 221 12.03 1.24 0.63
C ASN A 221 11.01 2.37 0.81
N GLY A 222 9.74 2.03 1.09
CA GLY A 222 8.68 2.99 1.38
C GLY A 222 7.88 3.49 0.17
N ALA A 223 8.32 3.20 -1.06
CA ALA A 223 7.56 3.59 -2.25
C ALA A 223 6.19 2.88 -2.35
N GLY A 224 6.11 1.61 -1.92
CA GLY A 224 4.86 0.85 -1.81
C GLY A 224 3.91 1.49 -0.80
N ASP A 225 4.40 1.82 0.40
CA ASP A 225 3.60 2.48 1.44
C ASP A 225 3.07 3.85 0.95
N ALA A 226 3.92 4.63 0.27
CA ALA A 226 3.55 5.94 -0.27
C ALA A 226 2.47 5.84 -1.36
N ILE A 227 2.61 4.89 -2.31
CA ILE A 227 1.62 4.74 -3.39
C ILE A 227 0.29 4.20 -2.87
N ALA A 228 0.29 3.27 -1.92
CA ALA A 228 -0.92 2.78 -1.27
C ALA A 228 -1.68 3.93 -0.60
N ALA A 229 -1.00 4.78 0.16
CA ALA A 229 -1.57 5.94 0.83
C ALA A 229 -2.13 6.97 -0.16
N LEU A 230 -1.36 7.36 -1.16
CA LEU A 230 -1.77 8.34 -2.17
C LEU A 230 -2.94 7.82 -3.01
N PHE A 231 -2.87 6.57 -3.48
CA PHE A 231 -3.97 5.94 -4.21
C PHE A 231 -5.25 5.93 -3.38
N PHE A 232 -5.15 5.53 -2.11
CA PHE A 232 -6.31 5.49 -1.21
C PHE A 232 -6.96 6.86 -1.04
N VAL A 233 -6.17 7.93 -0.80
CA VAL A 233 -6.70 9.30 -0.71
C VAL A 233 -7.39 9.72 -2.01
N HIS A 234 -6.75 9.52 -3.16
CA HIS A 234 -7.32 9.90 -4.44
C HIS A 234 -8.59 9.10 -4.76
N TYR A 235 -8.60 7.80 -4.43
CA TYR A 235 -9.79 6.98 -4.60
C TYR A 235 -10.95 7.41 -3.68
N LEU A 236 -10.67 7.72 -2.40
CA LEU A 236 -11.68 8.24 -1.49
C LEU A 236 -12.33 9.54 -2.00
N ARG A 237 -11.54 10.40 -2.66
CA ARG A 237 -12.01 11.68 -3.23
C ARG A 237 -12.80 11.52 -4.51
N THR A 238 -12.35 10.67 -5.40
CA THR A 238 -12.88 10.60 -6.78
C THR A 238 -13.85 9.46 -6.99
N LYS A 239 -13.67 8.36 -6.25
CA LYS A 239 -14.33 7.07 -6.47
C LYS A 239 -14.11 6.52 -7.90
N LEU A 240 -12.98 6.88 -8.51
CA LEU A 240 -12.58 6.48 -9.86
C LEU A 240 -11.19 5.87 -9.81
N ALA A 241 -11.10 4.55 -9.94
CA ALA A 241 -9.83 3.81 -9.80
C ALA A 241 -8.76 4.27 -10.80
N GLY A 242 -9.12 4.49 -12.06
CA GLY A 242 -8.18 4.98 -13.08
C GLY A 242 -7.63 6.37 -12.77
N ALA A 243 -8.47 7.31 -12.31
CA ALA A 243 -8.04 8.65 -11.93
C ALA A 243 -7.12 8.63 -10.69
N ALA A 244 -7.47 7.81 -9.70
CA ALA A 244 -6.64 7.61 -8.51
C ALA A 244 -5.28 7.00 -8.86
N LEU A 245 -5.24 6.03 -9.79
CA LEU A 245 -4.01 5.43 -10.30
C LEU A 245 -3.11 6.48 -10.96
N ALA A 246 -3.65 7.30 -11.89
CA ALA A 246 -2.88 8.32 -12.60
C ALA A 246 -2.26 9.34 -11.61
N ALA A 247 -3.04 9.80 -10.64
CA ALA A 247 -2.58 10.77 -9.64
C ALA A 247 -1.49 10.18 -8.74
N ALA A 248 -1.71 8.99 -8.18
CA ALA A 248 -0.76 8.34 -7.28
C ALA A 248 0.54 7.96 -8.01
N ALA A 249 0.45 7.41 -9.22
CA ALA A 249 1.62 7.05 -10.03
C ALA A 249 2.47 8.27 -10.38
N SER A 250 1.84 9.38 -10.75
CA SER A 250 2.55 10.63 -11.07
C SER A 250 3.30 11.18 -9.86
N SER A 251 2.65 11.22 -8.69
CA SER A 251 3.26 11.71 -7.45
C SER A 251 4.45 10.82 -7.02
N VAL A 252 4.26 9.50 -7.04
CA VAL A 252 5.34 8.57 -6.62
C VAL A 252 6.48 8.56 -7.63
N TYR A 253 6.20 8.67 -8.92
CA TYR A 253 7.26 8.80 -9.92
C TYR A 253 8.11 10.05 -9.67
N GLY A 254 7.50 11.22 -9.45
CA GLY A 254 8.21 12.46 -9.15
C GLY A 254 9.07 12.33 -7.88
N LEU A 255 8.51 11.75 -6.81
CA LEU A 255 9.25 11.45 -5.58
C LEU A 255 10.48 10.56 -5.85
N LEU A 256 10.30 9.46 -6.56
CA LEU A 256 11.39 8.52 -6.87
C LEU A 256 12.44 9.14 -7.78
N LYS A 257 12.01 9.93 -8.77
CA LYS A 257 12.94 10.65 -9.67
C LYS A 257 13.81 11.63 -8.89
N ARG A 258 13.22 12.44 -8.01
CA ARG A 258 13.97 13.35 -7.13
C ARG A 258 14.94 12.60 -6.21
N THR A 259 14.51 11.45 -5.69
CA THR A 259 15.35 10.59 -4.85
C THR A 259 16.54 10.04 -5.62
N GLN A 260 16.32 9.56 -6.85
CA GLN A 260 17.38 9.08 -7.74
C GLN A 260 18.34 10.19 -8.12
N ASP A 261 17.84 11.34 -8.55
CA ASP A 261 18.66 12.48 -9.00
C ASP A 261 19.57 13.01 -7.87
N ALA A 262 19.12 12.87 -6.62
CA ALA A 262 19.91 13.20 -5.44
C ALA A 262 20.87 12.07 -4.98
N GLY A 263 20.81 10.89 -5.59
CA GLY A 263 21.59 9.71 -5.17
C GLY A 263 21.28 9.25 -3.74
N SER A 264 20.07 9.53 -3.23
CA SER A 264 19.68 9.20 -1.87
C SER A 264 19.34 7.72 -1.74
N ARG A 265 19.71 7.12 -0.60
CA ARG A 265 19.32 5.76 -0.21
C ARG A 265 17.93 5.68 0.44
N GLU A 266 17.43 6.82 0.93
CA GLU A 266 16.09 6.97 1.50
C GLU A 266 15.22 7.81 0.56
N ILE A 267 13.93 7.51 0.48
CA ILE A 267 13.01 8.34 -0.29
C ILE A 267 12.94 9.75 0.31
N LEU A 268 12.96 10.76 -0.54
CA LEU A 268 13.03 12.18 -0.14
C LEU A 268 11.63 12.78 0.07
N LEU A 269 10.81 12.18 0.92
CA LEU A 269 9.41 12.60 1.13
C LEU A 269 9.28 14.09 1.43
N VAL A 270 10.10 14.61 2.35
CA VAL A 270 10.02 16.02 2.76
C VAL A 270 10.58 16.93 1.68
N ALA A 271 11.75 16.61 1.11
CA ALA A 271 12.37 17.43 0.09
C ALA A 271 11.58 17.43 -1.24
N ALA A 272 10.87 16.33 -1.54
CA ALA A 272 10.05 16.19 -2.74
C ALA A 272 8.54 16.38 -2.48
N GLN A 273 8.13 16.98 -1.37
CA GLN A 273 6.72 17.06 -0.95
C GLN A 273 5.78 17.74 -1.96
N GLU A 274 6.31 18.60 -2.83
CA GLU A 274 5.49 19.25 -3.88
C GLU A 274 4.99 18.25 -4.92
N GLU A 275 5.69 17.12 -5.11
CA GLU A 275 5.28 16.05 -6.02
C GLU A 275 3.95 15.41 -5.59
N PHE A 276 3.56 15.50 -4.32
CA PHE A 276 2.27 15.00 -3.85
C PHE A 276 1.10 15.90 -4.27
N VAL A 277 1.33 17.19 -4.39
CA VAL A 277 0.28 18.20 -4.69
C VAL A 277 0.28 18.57 -6.16
N THR A 278 1.48 18.77 -6.72
CA THR A 278 1.67 19.19 -8.12
C THR A 278 2.80 18.35 -8.72
N PRO A 279 2.52 17.14 -9.17
CA PRO A 279 3.52 16.28 -9.79
C PRO A 279 4.22 16.98 -10.95
N SER A 280 5.55 16.91 -10.98
CA SER A 280 6.38 17.48 -12.06
C SER A 280 6.19 16.78 -13.39
N GLU A 281 5.84 15.48 -13.36
CA GLU A 281 5.45 14.69 -14.52
C GLU A 281 4.06 14.08 -14.26
N ARG A 282 3.19 14.12 -15.28
CA ARG A 282 1.85 13.56 -15.22
C ARG A 282 1.72 12.44 -16.22
N PHE A 283 1.28 11.30 -15.75
CA PHE A 283 1.05 10.13 -16.57
C PHE A 283 -0.45 9.96 -16.83
N GLU A 284 -0.77 9.70 -18.09
CA GLU A 284 -2.13 9.39 -18.49
C GLU A 284 -2.46 7.93 -18.20
N VAL A 285 -3.71 7.71 -17.86
CA VAL A 285 -4.26 6.37 -17.67
C VAL A 285 -4.87 5.88 -18.98
N ALA A 286 -4.57 4.65 -19.35
CA ALA A 286 -5.21 3.95 -20.48
C ALA A 286 -6.07 2.80 -19.97
N GLU A 287 -7.27 2.65 -20.51
CA GLU A 287 -8.06 1.43 -20.31
C GLU A 287 -7.49 0.29 -21.16
N VAL A 288 -7.36 -0.93 -20.58
CA VAL A 288 -6.66 -2.07 -21.20
C VAL A 288 -7.46 -3.36 -21.09
#